data_463dfb6934a07355d8e0b951ee1f34fd
#
_entry.id   463dfb6934a07355d8e0b951ee1f34fd
#
_cell.length_a   1.000
_cell.length_b   1.000
_cell.length_c   1.000
_cell.angle_alpha   90.00
_cell.angle_beta   90.00
_cell.angle_gamma   90.00
#
_symmetry.space_group_name_H-M   'P 1'
#
loop_
_entity.id
_entity.type
_entity.pdbx_description
1 polymer ?
#
loop_
_entity_poly.entity_id
_entity_poly.type
_entity_poly.pdbx_seq_one_letter_code
_entity_poly.pdbx_strand_id
1 'polypeptide(L)'
;MTPEHRRIRRTRLIERVRTVEQRQSALAAAEAEAQRARLDAVSAKTRALAAHYASATNATDAQSLQRAGTMSSQLRDLSHVAERHAKDARDQSDATMAALAQTERRRRKAEENYHVAVSNLREK
;
A
#
# COMPACT_ATOMS: atom_id res chain seq x y z
N MET A 1 -26.09 35.24 14.05
CA MET A 1 -25.89 33.86 13.66
C MET A 1 -26.48 32.93 14.71
N THR A 2 -27.43 32.10 14.34
CA THR A 2 -28.09 31.19 15.26
C THR A 2 -27.18 30.00 15.62
N PRO A 3 -27.44 29.27 16.74
CA PRO A 3 -26.70 28.05 17.07
C PRO A 3 -26.75 27.00 15.94
N GLU A 4 -27.86 26.88 15.24
CA GLU A 4 -28.05 25.95 14.12
C GLU A 4 -27.13 26.29 12.95
N HIS A 5 -26.99 27.56 12.59
CA HIS A 5 -26.09 28.02 11.54
C HIS A 5 -24.63 27.74 11.88
N ARG A 6 -24.24 27.97 13.15
CA ARG A 6 -22.88 27.66 13.62
C ARG A 6 -22.59 26.16 13.55
N ARG A 7 -23.58 25.33 13.88
CA ARG A 7 -23.47 23.86 13.80
C ARG A 7 -23.28 23.41 12.36
N ILE A 8 -24.05 23.94 11.43
CA ILE A 8 -23.94 23.64 10.00
C ILE A 8 -22.54 24.01 9.49
N ARG A 9 -22.07 25.19 9.81
CA ARG A 9 -20.74 25.66 9.40
C ARG A 9 -19.63 24.77 9.94
N ARG A 10 -19.72 24.39 11.21
CA ARG A 10 -18.74 23.51 11.87
C ARG A 10 -18.74 22.12 11.26
N THR A 11 -19.91 21.51 11.07
CA THR A 11 -20.02 20.18 10.50
C THR A 11 -19.54 20.15 9.06
N ARG A 12 -19.77 21.21 8.30
CA ARG A 12 -19.27 21.32 6.92
C ARG A 12 -17.74 21.41 6.88
N LEU A 13 -17.14 22.16 7.79
CA LEU A 13 -15.68 22.27 7.88
C LEU A 13 -15.06 20.90 8.24
N ILE A 14 -15.66 20.20 9.19
CA ILE A 14 -15.21 18.85 9.56
C ILE A 14 -15.31 17.90 8.38
N GLU A 15 -16.40 17.92 7.64
CA GLU A 15 -16.59 17.12 6.44
C GLU A 15 -15.50 17.38 5.41
N ARG A 16 -15.16 18.65 5.16
CA ARG A 16 -14.09 19.03 4.23
C ARG A 16 -12.72 18.49 4.67
N VAL A 17 -12.41 18.61 5.97
CA VAL A 17 -11.16 18.08 6.53
C VAL A 17 -11.10 16.56 6.37
N ARG A 18 -12.19 15.87 6.68
CA ARG A 18 -12.26 14.41 6.53
C ARG A 18 -12.13 13.96 5.07
N THR A 19 -12.66 14.76 4.13
CA THR A 19 -12.51 14.48 2.70
C THR A 19 -11.04 14.58 2.27
N VAL A 20 -10.32 15.61 2.75
CA VAL A 20 -8.89 15.77 2.46
C VAL A 20 -8.08 14.62 3.05
N GLU A 21 -8.36 14.25 4.30
CA GLU A 21 -7.71 13.09 4.95
C GLU A 21 -7.92 11.80 4.16
N GLN A 22 -9.15 11.57 3.70
CA GLN A 22 -9.49 10.40 2.90
C GLN A 22 -8.73 10.39 1.58
N ARG A 23 -8.62 11.53 0.89
CA ARG A 23 -7.85 11.64 -0.36
C ARG A 23 -6.37 11.37 -0.14
N GLN A 24 -5.80 11.87 0.94
CA GLN A 24 -4.41 11.61 1.31
C GLN A 24 -4.17 10.13 1.59
N SER A 25 -5.08 9.49 2.32
CA SER A 25 -5.02 8.05 2.57
C SER A 25 -5.15 7.22 1.29
N ALA A 26 -6.00 7.67 0.36
CA ALA A 26 -6.16 7.00 -0.94
C ALA A 26 -4.88 7.06 -1.77
N LEU A 27 -4.21 8.21 -1.77
CA LEU A 27 -2.92 8.37 -2.46
C LEU A 27 -1.85 7.48 -1.83
N ALA A 28 -1.77 7.45 -0.49
CA ALA A 28 -0.81 6.62 0.22
C ALA A 28 -1.05 5.12 -0.07
N ALA A 29 -2.31 4.70 -0.10
CA ALA A 29 -2.67 3.32 -0.41
C ALA A 29 -2.31 2.95 -1.85
N ALA A 30 -2.53 3.86 -2.81
CA ALA A 30 -2.18 3.66 -4.21
C ALA A 30 -0.66 3.54 -4.40
N GLU A 31 0.13 4.38 -3.72
CA GLU A 31 1.60 4.33 -3.76
C GLU A 31 2.12 3.03 -3.15
N ALA A 32 1.58 2.61 -1.99
CA ALA A 32 1.97 1.38 -1.34
C ALA A 32 1.64 0.15 -2.20
N GLU A 33 0.48 0.15 -2.86
CA GLU A 33 0.08 -0.93 -3.77
C GLU A 33 0.98 -0.99 -5.01
N ALA A 34 1.36 0.15 -5.58
CA ALA A 34 2.29 0.20 -6.70
C ALA A 34 3.68 -0.33 -6.29
N GLN A 35 4.14 0.02 -5.09
CA GLN A 35 5.41 -0.47 -4.56
C GLN A 35 5.36 -1.98 -4.32
N ARG A 36 4.25 -2.48 -3.76
CA ARG A 36 4.04 -3.93 -3.59
C ARG A 36 4.13 -4.66 -4.92
N ALA A 37 3.47 -4.16 -5.95
CA ALA A 37 3.49 -4.77 -7.27
C ALA A 37 4.91 -4.83 -7.85
N ARG A 38 5.68 -3.73 -7.71
CA ARG A 38 7.06 -3.68 -8.18
C ARG A 38 7.97 -4.68 -7.45
N LEU A 39 7.86 -4.75 -6.13
CA LEU A 39 8.69 -5.63 -5.32
C LEU A 39 8.32 -7.09 -5.47
N ASP A 40 7.02 -7.40 -5.64
CA ASP A 40 6.59 -8.76 -6.00
C ASP A 40 7.18 -9.20 -7.35
N ALA A 41 7.20 -8.31 -8.34
CA ALA A 41 7.80 -8.59 -9.64
C ALA A 41 9.33 -8.82 -9.54
N VAL A 42 10.03 -8.01 -8.75
CA VAL A 42 11.47 -8.18 -8.50
C VAL A 42 11.73 -9.53 -7.81
N SER A 43 10.95 -9.86 -6.80
CA SER A 43 11.07 -11.14 -6.06
C SER A 43 10.87 -12.34 -7.01
N ALA A 44 9.83 -12.31 -7.84
CA ALA A 44 9.56 -13.36 -8.81
C ALA A 44 10.71 -13.50 -9.82
N LYS A 45 11.24 -12.40 -10.31
CA LYS A 45 12.32 -12.37 -11.29
C LYS A 45 13.63 -12.91 -10.71
N THR A 46 13.99 -12.50 -9.49
CA THR A 46 15.21 -12.98 -8.83
C THR A 46 15.12 -14.47 -8.51
N ARG A 47 13.94 -14.95 -8.11
CA ARG A 47 13.69 -16.37 -7.86
C ARG A 47 13.84 -17.18 -9.15
N ALA A 48 13.30 -16.69 -10.26
CA ALA A 48 13.41 -17.34 -11.56
C ALA A 48 14.86 -17.42 -12.03
N LEU A 49 15.62 -16.33 -11.85
CA LEU A 49 17.04 -16.30 -12.18
C LEU A 49 17.86 -17.27 -11.31
N ALA A 50 17.59 -17.32 -10.01
CA ALA A 50 18.27 -18.24 -9.09
C ALA A 50 18.00 -19.70 -9.50
N ALA A 51 16.75 -20.02 -9.84
CA ALA A 51 16.38 -21.37 -10.31
C ALA A 51 17.07 -21.72 -11.64
N HIS A 52 17.13 -20.75 -12.56
CA HIS A 52 17.79 -20.94 -13.85
C HIS A 52 19.29 -21.29 -13.67
N TYR A 53 20.00 -20.53 -12.87
CA TYR A 53 21.43 -20.79 -12.63
C TYR A 53 21.68 -22.04 -11.81
N ALA A 54 20.78 -22.39 -10.88
CA ALA A 54 20.87 -23.64 -10.13
C ALA A 54 20.72 -24.89 -11.01
N SER A 55 19.91 -24.80 -12.06
CA SER A 55 19.68 -25.89 -13.01
C SER A 55 20.61 -25.88 -14.22
N ALA A 56 21.47 -24.86 -14.36
CA ALA A 56 22.39 -24.73 -15.47
C ALA A 56 23.46 -25.85 -15.39
N THR A 57 23.48 -26.75 -16.38
CA THR A 57 24.39 -27.88 -16.47
C THR A 57 25.44 -27.70 -17.56
N ASN A 58 25.58 -26.52 -18.14
CA ASN A 58 26.47 -26.23 -19.26
C ASN A 58 27.94 -26.00 -18.82
N ALA A 59 28.27 -26.29 -17.57
CA ALA A 59 29.65 -26.19 -17.08
C ALA A 59 30.50 -27.27 -17.66
N THR A 60 31.53 -26.90 -18.44
CA THR A 60 32.41 -27.84 -19.13
C THR A 60 33.68 -28.14 -18.32
N ASP A 61 33.98 -27.39 -17.29
CA ASP A 61 35.16 -27.58 -16.43
C ASP A 61 34.85 -27.19 -14.97
N ALA A 62 35.82 -27.47 -14.08
CA ALA A 62 35.71 -27.22 -12.65
C ALA A 62 35.54 -25.69 -12.35
N GLN A 63 36.23 -24.83 -13.11
CA GLN A 63 36.11 -23.37 -12.93
C GLN A 63 34.75 -22.85 -13.31
N SER A 64 34.19 -23.33 -14.43
CA SER A 64 32.84 -22.96 -14.86
C SER A 64 31.79 -23.40 -13.85
N LEU A 65 31.94 -24.64 -13.33
CA LEU A 65 31.07 -25.19 -12.30
C LEU A 65 31.13 -24.38 -11.02
N GLN A 66 32.32 -23.98 -10.59
CA GLN A 66 32.52 -23.15 -9.39
C GLN A 66 31.88 -21.78 -9.55
N ARG A 67 32.04 -21.13 -10.72
CA ARG A 67 31.42 -19.82 -11.02
C ARG A 67 29.89 -19.93 -11.01
N ALA A 68 29.36 -20.97 -11.63
CA ALA A 68 27.93 -21.23 -11.65
C ALA A 68 27.37 -21.46 -10.26
N GLY A 69 28.09 -22.20 -9.40
CA GLY A 69 27.71 -22.41 -8.01
C GLY A 69 27.75 -21.13 -7.17
N THR A 70 28.79 -20.29 -7.35
CA THR A 70 28.89 -19.01 -6.69
C THR A 70 27.75 -18.06 -7.11
N MET A 71 27.47 -18.00 -8.43
CA MET A 71 26.40 -17.17 -8.97
C MET A 71 25.03 -17.64 -8.44
N SER A 72 24.79 -18.95 -8.43
CA SER A 72 23.56 -19.53 -7.90
C SER A 72 23.36 -19.19 -6.42
N SER A 73 24.45 -19.27 -5.61
CA SER A 73 24.39 -18.92 -4.19
C SER A 73 24.08 -17.44 -3.98
N GLN A 74 24.77 -16.55 -4.74
CA GLN A 74 24.53 -15.11 -4.67
C GLN A 74 23.09 -14.74 -5.07
N LEU A 75 22.57 -15.35 -6.12
CA LEU A 75 21.19 -15.12 -6.57
C LEU A 75 20.17 -15.65 -5.57
N ARG A 76 20.47 -16.75 -4.89
CA ARG A 76 19.62 -17.27 -3.82
C ARG A 76 19.55 -16.29 -2.65
N ASP A 77 20.69 -15.74 -2.22
CA ASP A 77 20.74 -14.75 -1.16
C ASP A 77 19.99 -13.48 -1.55
N LEU A 78 20.16 -13.02 -2.80
CA LEU A 78 19.44 -11.86 -3.33
C LEU A 78 17.94 -12.13 -3.40
N SER A 79 17.53 -13.33 -3.77
CA SER A 79 16.14 -13.76 -3.79
C SER A 79 15.50 -13.69 -2.40
N HIS A 80 16.22 -14.14 -1.36
CA HIS A 80 15.73 -14.03 0.02
C HIS A 80 15.57 -12.59 0.48
N VAL A 81 16.51 -11.71 0.11
CA VAL A 81 16.38 -10.27 0.41
C VAL A 81 15.18 -9.68 -0.32
N ALA A 82 15.02 -10.00 -1.60
CA ALA A 82 13.89 -9.53 -2.40
C ALA A 82 12.55 -10.02 -1.84
N GLU A 83 12.48 -11.26 -1.37
CA GLU A 83 11.28 -11.81 -0.73
C GLU A 83 10.91 -11.06 0.55
N ARG A 84 11.92 -10.70 1.37
CA ARG A 84 11.69 -9.92 2.59
C ARG A 84 11.15 -8.53 2.25
N HIS A 85 11.74 -7.86 1.24
CA HIS A 85 11.25 -6.56 0.79
C HIS A 85 9.82 -6.65 0.24
N ALA A 86 9.51 -7.70 -0.50
CA ALA A 86 8.16 -7.93 -1.03
C ALA A 86 7.15 -8.15 0.10
N LYS A 87 7.54 -8.91 1.13
CA LYS A 87 6.69 -9.12 2.31
C LYS A 87 6.44 -7.81 3.05
N ASP A 88 7.48 -7.02 3.29
CA ASP A 88 7.36 -5.72 3.96
C ASP A 88 6.45 -4.78 3.15
N ALA A 89 6.56 -4.80 1.84
CA ALA A 89 5.71 -3.99 0.96
C ALA A 89 4.25 -4.44 1.03
N ARG A 90 3.99 -5.75 1.12
CA ARG A 90 2.62 -6.27 1.31
C ARG A 90 2.04 -5.83 2.64
N ASP A 91 2.83 -5.91 3.72
CA ASP A 91 2.40 -5.48 5.04
C ASP A 91 2.09 -3.98 5.05
N GLN A 92 2.91 -3.17 4.37
CA GLN A 92 2.68 -1.73 4.24
C GLN A 92 1.42 -1.43 3.41
N SER A 93 1.19 -2.17 2.34
CA SER A 93 -0.02 -2.05 1.52
C SER A 93 -1.27 -2.38 2.35
N ASP A 94 -1.24 -3.44 3.12
CA ASP A 94 -2.35 -3.82 4.00
C ASP A 94 -2.62 -2.75 5.05
N ALA A 95 -1.56 -2.18 5.64
CA ALA A 95 -1.69 -1.11 6.65
C ALA A 95 -2.30 0.15 6.05
N THR A 96 -1.87 0.56 4.85
CA THR A 96 -2.42 1.75 4.18
C THR A 96 -3.87 1.53 3.72
N MET A 97 -4.23 0.32 3.31
CA MET A 97 -5.62 -0.01 2.98
C MET A 97 -6.52 0.03 4.22
N ALA A 98 -6.04 -0.44 5.37
CA ALA A 98 -6.77 -0.35 6.64
C ALA A 98 -6.95 1.12 7.05
N ALA A 99 -5.91 1.95 6.91
CA ALA A 99 -5.98 3.38 7.18
C ALA A 99 -6.99 4.08 6.25
N LEU A 100 -7.01 3.72 4.97
CA LEU A 100 -7.96 4.25 3.99
C LEU A 100 -9.40 3.90 4.40
N ALA A 101 -9.66 2.67 4.79
CA ALA A 101 -10.98 2.24 5.25
C ALA A 101 -11.44 3.06 6.45
N GLN A 102 -10.53 3.36 7.39
CA GLN A 102 -10.82 4.16 8.57
C GLN A 102 -11.14 5.62 8.20
N THR A 103 -10.34 6.25 7.34
CA THR A 103 -10.58 7.63 6.90
C THR A 103 -11.88 7.74 6.09
N GLU A 104 -12.23 6.71 5.33
CA GLU A 104 -13.50 6.66 4.59
C GLU A 104 -14.70 6.59 5.55
N ARG A 105 -14.61 5.78 6.60
CA ARG A 105 -15.67 5.74 7.64
C ARG A 105 -15.83 7.09 8.32
N ARG A 106 -14.71 7.76 8.64
CA ARG A 106 -14.74 9.09 9.27
C ARG A 106 -15.38 10.14 8.34
N ARG A 107 -15.05 10.07 7.05
CA ARG A 107 -15.65 10.96 6.05
C ARG A 107 -17.16 10.76 5.97
N ARG A 108 -17.62 9.53 5.89
CA ARG A 108 -19.06 9.21 5.86
C ARG A 108 -19.79 9.71 7.10
N LYS A 109 -19.19 9.53 8.27
CA LYS A 109 -19.76 10.01 9.53
C LYS A 109 -19.88 11.53 9.53
N ALA A 110 -18.86 12.23 9.07
CA ALA A 110 -18.88 13.69 8.97
C ALA A 110 -19.94 14.18 7.98
N GLU A 111 -20.10 13.49 6.85
CA GLU A 111 -21.14 13.78 5.86
C GLU A 111 -22.54 13.60 6.46
N GLU A 112 -22.77 12.49 7.17
CA GLU A 112 -24.05 12.25 7.87
C GLU A 112 -24.35 13.34 8.89
N ASN A 113 -23.35 13.73 9.70
CA ASN A 113 -23.51 14.79 10.69
C ASN A 113 -23.87 16.13 10.05
N TYR A 114 -23.28 16.45 8.91
CA TYR A 114 -23.61 17.65 8.15
C TYR A 114 -25.05 17.59 7.64
N HIS A 115 -25.45 16.48 7.04
CA HIS A 115 -26.83 16.32 6.54
C HIS A 115 -27.87 16.41 7.65
N VAL A 116 -27.59 15.83 8.81
CA VAL A 116 -28.47 15.94 9.98
C VAL A 116 -28.59 17.39 10.44
N ALA A 117 -27.47 18.13 10.48
CA ALA A 117 -27.49 19.54 10.87
C ALA A 117 -28.32 20.39 9.91
N VAL A 118 -28.20 20.14 8.59
CA VAL A 118 -28.99 20.85 7.56
C VAL A 118 -30.46 20.47 7.67
N SER A 119 -30.78 19.21 7.86
CA SER A 119 -32.15 18.71 8.00
C SER A 119 -32.85 19.33 9.23
N ASN A 120 -32.15 19.41 10.37
CA ASN A 120 -32.68 20.02 11.58
C ASN A 120 -33.02 21.50 11.39
N LEU A 121 -32.23 22.22 10.60
CA LEU A 121 -32.52 23.63 10.29
C LEU A 121 -33.78 23.75 9.43
N ARG A 122 -33.97 22.85 8.44
CA ARG A 122 -35.13 22.88 7.55
C ARG A 122 -36.45 22.55 8.25
N GLU A 123 -36.41 21.74 9.31
CA GLU A 123 -37.59 21.34 10.07
C GLU A 123 -38.09 22.44 11.02
N LYS A 124 -37.27 23.45 11.27
CA LYS A 124 -37.64 24.62 12.09
C LYS A 124 -38.09 25.78 11.19
#